data_5c04a34d66fad8f68de01db288a287fe
#
_entry.id   5c04a34d66fad8f68de01db288a287fe
#
_cell.length_a   1.000
_cell.length_b   1.000
_cell.length_c   1.000
_cell.angle_alpha   90.00
_cell.angle_beta   90.00
_cell.angle_gamma   90.00
#
_symmetry.space_group_name_H-M   'P 1'
#
loop_
_entity.id
_entity.type
_entity.pdbx_description
1 polymer ?
#
loop_
_entity_poly.entity_id
_entity_poly.type
_entity_poly.pdbx_seq_one_letter_code
_entity_poly.pdbx_strand_id
1 'polypeptide(L)'
;MKKTLWTMLVMLLFGMTLLAQNKEAQLKHIREMYAQAKEQIAQNGKNGRAPLDMKILINDGTYISDDFVVNDVTELHFYFNKYRINSDLDYPDASSCYFITEQWGANGHTRYREILFDANEGVLLFTYMKAETHAGFTVETRYYYDGEGNLIDQKHKVGGHDTEPGTHSWNTADSEKNLAEACLKIFEDLMNHQTDLTVKDREIAKVTPKAERMKYIRSTYSQAKEKIAKNDKSELPLDVQIVIRDQTWGPPETTELKFYFDAVTDQVEPDAVSVDNYCYFISEHHHHNNMGPDNYGEYLFAPKSHDLIFSYSCGKEEGETREWRYYYDERGKCIEVKSVAEEVDYGFSDKINAKHYLKIFKALFDRPM
;
A
#
# COMPACT_ATOMS: atom_id res chain seq x y z
N MET A 1 22.34 17.71 -55.95
CA MET A 1 22.82 17.42 -54.58
C MET A 1 22.62 18.57 -53.59
N LYS A 2 22.99 19.84 -53.86
CA LYS A 2 22.82 20.95 -52.88
C LYS A 2 21.35 21.25 -52.51
N LYS A 3 20.41 21.15 -53.45
CA LYS A 3 18.97 21.42 -53.16
C LYS A 3 18.32 20.32 -52.29
N THR A 4 18.68 19.05 -52.47
CA THR A 4 18.17 17.94 -51.65
C THR A 4 18.68 17.98 -50.20
N LEU A 5 19.92 18.39 -50.00
CA LEU A 5 20.49 18.55 -48.65
C LEU A 5 19.80 19.68 -47.87
N TRP A 6 19.46 20.78 -48.54
CA TRP A 6 18.75 21.92 -47.92
C TRP A 6 17.31 21.56 -47.54
N THR A 7 16.62 20.80 -48.39
CA THR A 7 15.25 20.34 -48.09
C THR A 7 15.23 19.37 -46.90
N MET A 8 16.20 18.44 -46.80
CA MET A 8 16.36 17.57 -45.63
C MET A 8 16.66 18.36 -44.34
N LEU A 9 17.53 19.37 -44.40
CA LEU A 9 17.87 20.20 -43.25
C LEU A 9 16.66 21.00 -42.73
N VAL A 10 15.85 21.55 -43.66
CA VAL A 10 14.62 22.28 -43.30
C VAL A 10 13.58 21.35 -42.72
N MET A 11 13.37 20.13 -43.25
CA MET A 11 12.46 19.14 -42.66
C MET A 11 12.93 18.68 -41.29
N LEU A 12 14.22 18.51 -41.07
CA LEU A 12 14.79 18.15 -39.77
C LEU A 12 14.57 19.28 -38.74
N LEU A 13 14.78 20.53 -39.10
CA LEU A 13 14.53 21.70 -38.24
C LEU A 13 13.03 21.87 -37.94
N PHE A 14 12.15 21.65 -38.91
CA PHE A 14 10.69 21.67 -38.69
C PHE A 14 10.24 20.52 -37.77
N GLY A 15 10.78 19.31 -37.95
CA GLY A 15 10.53 18.18 -37.07
C GLY A 15 10.98 18.44 -35.61
N MET A 16 12.15 19.03 -35.44
CA MET A 16 12.68 19.38 -34.11
C MET A 16 11.84 20.47 -33.40
N THR A 17 11.33 21.47 -34.16
CA THR A 17 10.47 22.51 -33.56
C THR A 17 9.10 21.98 -33.15
N LEU A 18 8.49 21.08 -33.94
CA LEU A 18 7.23 20.42 -33.59
C LEU A 18 7.36 19.53 -32.36
N LEU A 19 8.45 18.76 -32.27
CA LEU A 19 8.74 17.92 -31.09
C LEU A 19 8.96 18.78 -29.82
N ALA A 20 9.70 19.88 -29.95
CA ALA A 20 9.94 20.80 -28.85
C ALA A 20 8.64 21.49 -28.37
N GLN A 21 7.76 21.90 -29.28
CA GLN A 21 6.46 22.47 -28.94
C GLN A 21 5.54 21.45 -28.25
N ASN A 22 5.57 20.19 -28.70
CA ASN A 22 4.80 19.12 -28.06
C ASN A 22 5.29 18.85 -26.64
N LYS A 23 6.62 18.77 -26.44
CA LYS A 23 7.22 18.59 -25.10
C LYS A 23 6.82 19.71 -24.13
N GLU A 24 6.91 20.99 -24.55
CA GLU A 24 6.56 22.14 -23.72
C GLU A 24 5.05 22.15 -23.36
N ALA A 25 4.19 21.78 -24.30
CA ALA A 25 2.76 21.64 -24.05
C ALA A 25 2.47 20.52 -23.03
N GLN A 26 3.12 19.38 -23.14
CA GLN A 26 3.01 18.27 -22.19
C GLN A 26 3.51 18.67 -20.79
N LEU A 27 4.68 19.30 -20.69
CA LEU A 27 5.21 19.77 -19.41
C LEU A 27 4.29 20.82 -18.75
N LYS A 28 3.68 21.71 -19.55
CA LYS A 28 2.71 22.67 -19.04
C LYS A 28 1.47 21.96 -18.50
N HIS A 29 0.93 20.99 -19.25
CA HIS A 29 -0.22 20.19 -18.82
C HIS A 29 0.05 19.45 -17.51
N ILE A 30 1.19 18.76 -17.37
CA ILE A 30 1.58 18.07 -16.16
C ILE A 30 1.67 19.03 -14.95
N ARG A 31 2.23 20.23 -15.13
CA ARG A 31 2.30 21.25 -14.06
C ARG A 31 0.91 21.75 -13.66
N GLU A 32 -0.01 21.90 -14.61
CA GLU A 32 -1.41 22.27 -14.33
C GLU A 32 -2.12 21.17 -13.56
N MET A 33 -1.99 19.89 -13.96
CA MET A 33 -2.54 18.75 -13.24
C MET A 33 -1.95 18.63 -11.82
N TYR A 34 -0.65 18.83 -11.67
CA TYR A 34 -0.01 18.83 -10.36
C TYR A 34 -0.58 19.93 -9.44
N ALA A 35 -0.76 21.15 -9.96
CA ALA A 35 -1.35 22.25 -9.20
C ALA A 35 -2.80 21.96 -8.79
N GLN A 36 -3.60 21.39 -9.70
CA GLN A 36 -4.98 20.94 -9.41
C GLN A 36 -5.01 19.85 -8.35
N ALA A 37 -4.13 18.86 -8.43
CA ALA A 37 -4.04 17.79 -7.43
C ALA A 37 -3.71 18.35 -6.04
N LYS A 38 -2.74 19.28 -5.93
CA LYS A 38 -2.38 19.95 -4.67
C LYS A 38 -3.54 20.76 -4.09
N GLU A 39 -4.31 21.45 -4.94
CA GLU A 39 -5.51 22.17 -4.52
C GLU A 39 -6.59 21.20 -4.03
N GLN A 40 -6.84 20.13 -4.76
CA GLN A 40 -7.80 19.09 -4.37
C GLN A 40 -7.44 18.46 -3.02
N ILE A 41 -6.17 18.11 -2.81
CA ILE A 41 -5.65 17.62 -1.53
C ILE A 41 -5.91 18.64 -0.41
N ALA A 42 -5.63 19.92 -0.66
CA ALA A 42 -5.85 20.99 0.31
C ALA A 42 -7.33 21.17 0.68
N GLN A 43 -8.27 20.73 -0.16
CA GLN A 43 -9.72 20.77 0.08
C GLN A 43 -10.28 19.42 0.60
N ASN A 44 -9.48 18.35 0.61
CA ASN A 44 -9.91 17.03 1.05
C ASN A 44 -10.39 17.07 2.51
N GLY A 45 -11.57 16.51 2.78
CA GLY A 45 -12.17 16.52 4.11
C GLY A 45 -12.71 17.89 4.59
N LYS A 46 -12.74 18.94 3.73
CA LYS A 46 -13.27 20.26 4.07
C LYS A 46 -14.70 20.46 3.56
N ASN A 47 -15.35 21.51 4.07
CA ASN A 47 -16.70 21.93 3.64
C ASN A 47 -17.78 20.84 3.78
N GLY A 48 -17.68 20.00 4.81
CA GLY A 48 -18.64 18.92 5.08
C GLY A 48 -18.52 17.72 4.15
N ARG A 49 -17.50 17.66 3.29
CA ARG A 49 -17.16 16.46 2.50
C ARG A 49 -16.32 15.53 3.33
N ALA A 50 -16.58 14.23 3.21
CA ALA A 50 -15.69 13.22 3.77
C ALA A 50 -14.32 13.26 3.07
N PRO A 51 -13.24 13.00 3.79
CA PRO A 51 -11.96 12.79 3.16
C PRO A 51 -12.00 11.50 2.34
N LEU A 52 -11.41 11.56 1.14
CA LEU A 52 -11.17 10.40 0.28
C LEU A 52 -9.66 10.19 0.23
N ASP A 53 -9.17 9.40 1.15
CA ASP A 53 -7.74 9.11 1.25
C ASP A 53 -7.47 7.78 1.95
N MET A 54 -6.27 7.26 1.74
CA MET A 54 -5.76 6.09 2.42
C MET A 54 -4.36 6.40 2.94
N LYS A 55 -4.14 6.10 4.20
CA LYS A 55 -2.85 6.25 4.86
C LYS A 55 -2.31 4.87 5.25
N ILE A 56 -1.05 4.61 4.91
CA ILE A 56 -0.31 3.41 5.31
C ILE A 56 0.89 3.86 6.13
N LEU A 57 0.99 3.36 7.35
CA LEU A 57 2.13 3.55 8.22
C LEU A 57 2.82 2.20 8.39
N ILE A 58 4.08 2.11 8.01
CA ILE A 58 4.92 0.92 8.17
C ILE A 58 5.96 1.25 9.24
N ASN A 59 5.86 0.59 10.37
CA ASN A 59 6.86 0.62 11.43
C ASN A 59 7.74 -0.61 11.27
N ASP A 60 8.85 -0.44 10.58
CA ASP A 60 9.85 -1.47 10.36
C ASP A 60 11.08 -1.12 11.21
N GLY A 61 11.12 -1.66 12.41
CA GLY A 61 12.25 -1.52 13.31
C GLY A 61 13.44 -2.33 12.81
N THR A 62 14.11 -1.86 11.76
CA THR A 62 15.26 -2.57 11.20
C THR A 62 16.41 -2.54 12.20
N TYR A 63 16.75 -3.72 12.71
CA TYR A 63 17.89 -3.95 13.58
C TYR A 63 19.17 -4.03 12.72
N ILE A 64 20.09 -3.10 12.87
CA ILE A 64 21.32 -3.08 12.07
C ILE A 64 22.52 -3.66 12.82
N SER A 65 22.57 -3.55 14.16
CA SER A 65 23.59 -4.18 15.02
C SER A 65 23.19 -4.08 16.48
N ASP A 66 23.90 -4.81 17.36
CA ASP A 66 23.67 -4.79 18.82
C ASP A 66 23.76 -3.38 19.44
N ASP A 67 24.43 -2.45 18.77
CA ASP A 67 24.64 -1.07 19.23
C ASP A 67 23.80 -0.03 18.46
N PHE A 68 23.03 -0.43 17.41
CA PHE A 68 22.39 0.52 16.53
C PHE A 68 21.02 0.01 16.06
N VAL A 69 19.96 0.48 16.68
CA VAL A 69 18.58 0.24 16.24
C VAL A 69 18.13 1.42 15.41
N VAL A 70 17.75 1.15 14.17
CA VAL A 70 17.13 2.15 13.30
C VAL A 70 15.65 1.95 13.32
N ASN A 71 14.93 2.94 13.80
CA ASN A 71 13.49 2.98 13.61
C ASN A 71 13.22 3.54 12.21
N ASP A 72 12.98 2.67 11.25
CA ASP A 72 12.56 3.09 9.92
C ASP A 72 11.04 3.14 9.89
N VAL A 73 10.52 4.35 9.70
CA VAL A 73 9.09 4.61 9.59
C VAL A 73 8.82 5.10 8.18
N THR A 74 7.98 4.35 7.46
CA THR A 74 7.49 4.78 6.16
C THR A 74 6.02 5.15 6.26
N GLU A 75 5.67 6.34 5.83
CA GLU A 75 4.30 6.81 5.69
C GLU A 75 3.97 7.00 4.21
N LEU A 76 2.95 6.28 3.72
CA LEU A 76 2.36 6.44 2.40
C LEU A 76 0.98 7.07 2.56
N HIS A 77 0.68 8.08 1.76
CA HIS A 77 -0.63 8.71 1.76
C HIS A 77 -1.15 8.79 0.34
N PHE A 78 -2.24 8.11 0.07
CA PHE A 78 -2.90 8.02 -1.23
C PHE A 78 -4.12 8.93 -1.24
N TYR A 79 -4.27 9.72 -2.28
CA TYR A 79 -5.44 10.56 -2.53
C TYR A 79 -6.13 10.07 -3.79
N PHE A 80 -7.43 9.85 -3.71
CA PHE A 80 -8.19 9.22 -4.77
C PHE A 80 -9.53 9.91 -5.03
N ASN A 81 -10.07 9.65 -6.21
CA ASN A 81 -11.43 10.01 -6.59
C ASN A 81 -12.31 8.76 -6.58
N LYS A 82 -13.59 8.95 -6.32
CA LYS A 82 -14.62 7.95 -6.55
C LYS A 82 -15.54 8.37 -7.67
N TYR A 83 -15.92 7.41 -8.50
CA TYR A 83 -16.86 7.62 -9.58
C TYR A 83 -17.73 6.40 -9.78
N ARG A 84 -19.00 6.64 -10.14
CA ARG A 84 -19.97 5.60 -10.48
C ARG A 84 -19.67 5.01 -11.84
N ILE A 85 -19.53 3.69 -11.92
CA ILE A 85 -19.32 3.00 -13.20
C ILE A 85 -20.66 2.90 -13.97
N ASN A 86 -21.80 2.78 -13.28
CA ASN A 86 -23.12 2.71 -13.93
C ASN A 86 -24.25 3.12 -12.97
N SER A 87 -25.17 4.00 -13.42
CA SER A 87 -26.27 4.49 -12.59
C SER A 87 -27.39 3.46 -12.38
N ASP A 88 -27.44 2.40 -13.17
CA ASP A 88 -28.59 1.49 -13.23
C ASP A 88 -28.35 0.13 -12.53
N LEU A 89 -27.15 -0.10 -12.00
CA LEU A 89 -26.81 -1.33 -11.31
C LEU A 89 -26.19 -0.99 -9.94
N ASP A 90 -26.55 -1.76 -8.91
CA ASP A 90 -25.95 -1.70 -7.57
C ASP A 90 -24.47 -2.15 -7.54
N TYR A 91 -23.67 -1.73 -8.53
CA TYR A 91 -22.25 -2.05 -8.60
C TYR A 91 -21.41 -1.06 -7.84
N PRO A 92 -20.30 -1.54 -7.24
CA PRO A 92 -19.42 -0.68 -6.45
C PRO A 92 -18.82 0.46 -7.28
N ASP A 93 -18.69 1.61 -6.66
CA ASP A 93 -17.95 2.74 -7.21
C ASP A 93 -16.50 2.34 -7.47
N ALA A 94 -15.96 2.74 -8.61
CA ALA A 94 -14.53 2.61 -8.83
C ALA A 94 -13.78 3.73 -8.13
N SER A 95 -12.61 3.40 -7.62
CA SER A 95 -11.68 4.36 -7.04
C SER A 95 -10.48 4.53 -7.95
N SER A 96 -10.02 5.76 -8.17
CA SER A 96 -8.80 6.03 -8.93
C SER A 96 -7.86 6.93 -8.15
N CYS A 97 -6.65 6.45 -7.91
CA CYS A 97 -5.59 7.21 -7.27
C CYS A 97 -5.06 8.27 -8.24
N TYR A 98 -5.00 9.53 -7.77
CA TYR A 98 -4.43 10.61 -8.56
C TYR A 98 -3.13 11.16 -7.97
N PHE A 99 -2.89 10.95 -6.67
CA PHE A 99 -1.70 11.48 -6.01
C PHE A 99 -1.27 10.60 -4.84
N ILE A 100 0.03 10.40 -4.72
CA ILE A 100 0.62 9.71 -3.56
C ILE A 100 1.71 10.60 -2.97
N THR A 101 1.78 10.67 -1.64
CA THR A 101 2.97 11.13 -0.93
C THR A 101 3.59 9.97 -0.17
N GLU A 102 4.90 9.94 -0.14
CA GLU A 102 5.66 9.00 0.67
C GLU A 102 6.69 9.78 1.50
N GLN A 103 6.72 9.48 2.77
CA GLN A 103 7.75 9.98 3.66
C GLN A 103 8.39 8.79 4.37
N TRP A 104 9.71 8.70 4.31
CA TRP A 104 10.44 7.66 5.02
C TRP A 104 11.76 8.19 5.52
N GLY A 105 12.33 7.54 6.51
CA GLY A 105 13.62 7.94 7.03
C GLY A 105 13.96 7.28 8.34
N ALA A 106 15.27 7.18 8.52
CA ALA A 106 15.90 6.66 9.69
C ALA A 106 16.94 7.66 10.20
N ASN A 107 17.19 7.67 11.51
CA ASN A 107 18.28 8.46 12.15
C ASN A 107 18.26 9.97 11.83
N GLY A 108 17.08 10.58 11.72
CA GLY A 108 16.94 12.01 11.48
C GLY A 108 17.11 12.43 10.00
N HIS A 109 17.34 11.48 9.09
CA HIS A 109 17.37 11.73 7.66
C HIS A 109 16.02 11.42 7.05
N THR A 110 15.25 12.45 6.73
CA THR A 110 13.93 12.31 6.13
C THR A 110 14.04 12.38 4.61
N ARG A 111 13.41 11.43 3.95
CA ARG A 111 13.16 11.46 2.51
C ARG A 111 11.68 11.68 2.26
N TYR A 112 11.38 12.39 1.20
CA TYR A 112 10.02 12.71 0.82
C TYR A 112 9.82 12.52 -0.68
N ARG A 113 8.70 11.97 -1.07
CA ARG A 113 8.33 11.73 -2.47
C ARG A 113 6.90 12.16 -2.73
N GLU A 114 6.66 12.63 -3.95
CA GLU A 114 5.33 12.87 -4.50
C GLU A 114 5.22 12.16 -5.85
N ILE A 115 4.07 11.55 -6.10
CA ILE A 115 3.76 10.81 -7.32
C ILE A 115 2.42 11.30 -7.83
N LEU A 116 2.34 11.72 -9.09
CA LEU A 116 1.12 12.17 -9.77
C LEU A 116 0.75 11.20 -10.88
N PHE A 117 -0.49 10.76 -10.88
CA PHE A 117 -1.09 9.97 -11.95
C PHE A 117 -2.19 10.73 -12.68
N ASP A 118 -2.41 10.38 -13.94
CA ASP A 118 -3.69 10.67 -14.58
C ASP A 118 -4.77 9.81 -13.91
N ALA A 119 -5.73 10.46 -13.26
CA ALA A 119 -6.78 9.76 -12.51
C ALA A 119 -7.71 8.91 -13.40
N ASN A 120 -7.82 9.20 -14.69
CA ASN A 120 -8.70 8.49 -15.62
C ASN A 120 -8.02 7.26 -16.22
N GLU A 121 -6.72 7.37 -16.49
CA GLU A 121 -5.95 6.36 -17.22
C GLU A 121 -5.02 5.56 -16.33
N GLY A 122 -4.76 6.02 -15.08
CA GLY A 122 -3.82 5.40 -14.17
C GLY A 122 -2.35 5.52 -14.63
N VAL A 123 -2.05 6.43 -15.57
CA VAL A 123 -0.72 6.61 -16.12
C VAL A 123 0.10 7.54 -15.24
N LEU A 124 1.35 7.17 -14.97
CA LEU A 124 2.30 8.01 -14.25
C LEU A 124 2.66 9.25 -15.08
N LEU A 125 2.48 10.43 -14.49
CA LEU A 125 2.79 11.71 -15.14
C LEU A 125 4.02 12.40 -14.54
N PHE A 126 4.23 12.26 -13.23
CA PHE A 126 5.28 13.01 -12.53
C PHE A 126 5.71 12.33 -11.25
N THR A 127 7.01 12.38 -10.96
CA THR A 127 7.56 12.08 -9.64
C THR A 127 8.46 13.21 -9.17
N TYR A 128 8.41 13.47 -7.88
CA TYR A 128 9.31 14.37 -7.16
C TYR A 128 9.89 13.64 -5.96
N MET A 129 11.17 13.71 -5.79
CA MET A 129 11.85 13.21 -4.60
C MET A 129 12.72 14.31 -4.00
N LYS A 130 12.72 14.38 -2.68
CA LYS A 130 13.61 15.23 -1.89
C LYS A 130 14.25 14.37 -0.80
N ALA A 131 15.56 14.45 -0.70
CA ALA A 131 16.33 13.75 0.32
C ALA A 131 17.40 14.67 0.92
N GLU A 132 17.72 14.48 2.19
CA GLU A 132 18.86 15.09 2.82
C GLU A 132 20.04 14.11 2.86
N THR A 133 21.21 14.55 2.41
CA THR A 133 22.43 13.74 2.43
C THR A 133 23.08 13.78 3.82
N HIS A 134 23.94 12.82 4.13
CA HIS A 134 24.73 12.83 5.36
C HIS A 134 25.62 14.07 5.51
N ALA A 135 25.94 14.75 4.41
CA ALA A 135 26.69 16.01 4.42
C ALA A 135 25.79 17.25 4.63
N GLY A 136 24.49 17.07 4.88
CA GLY A 136 23.53 18.15 5.11
C GLY A 136 23.04 18.87 3.86
N PHE A 137 23.34 18.34 2.67
CA PHE A 137 22.83 18.91 1.42
C PHE A 137 21.48 18.30 1.05
N THR A 138 20.57 19.14 0.57
CA THR A 138 19.31 18.68 -0.02
C THR A 138 19.54 18.28 -1.47
N VAL A 139 19.07 17.08 -1.83
CA VAL A 139 18.98 16.61 -3.22
C VAL A 139 17.50 16.58 -3.62
N GLU A 140 17.19 17.20 -4.75
CA GLU A 140 15.85 17.17 -5.33
C GLU A 140 15.90 16.60 -6.75
N THR A 141 14.98 15.68 -7.05
CA THR A 141 14.86 15.07 -8.37
C THR A 141 13.42 15.18 -8.86
N ARG A 142 13.22 15.50 -10.10
CA ARG A 142 11.91 15.57 -10.77
C ARG A 142 11.97 14.84 -12.09
N TYR A 143 11.02 13.92 -12.30
CA TYR A 143 10.86 13.19 -13.54
C TYR A 143 9.45 13.48 -14.10
N TYR A 144 9.37 13.72 -15.39
CA TYR A 144 8.14 14.02 -16.12
C TYR A 144 7.93 12.96 -17.19
N TYR A 145 6.73 12.41 -17.27
CA TYR A 145 6.39 11.32 -18.19
C TYR A 145 5.24 11.76 -19.11
N ASP A 146 5.19 11.21 -20.33
CA ASP A 146 4.07 11.41 -21.25
C ASP A 146 2.87 10.50 -20.90
N GLY A 147 1.78 10.60 -21.69
CA GLY A 147 0.59 9.77 -21.52
C GLY A 147 0.81 8.27 -21.77
N GLU A 148 1.98 7.88 -22.29
CA GLU A 148 2.38 6.49 -22.49
C GLU A 148 3.37 6.02 -21.40
N GLY A 149 3.71 6.90 -20.45
CA GLY A 149 4.66 6.63 -19.36
C GLY A 149 6.13 6.66 -19.79
N ASN A 150 6.46 7.32 -20.91
CA ASN A 150 7.85 7.53 -21.32
C ASN A 150 8.40 8.80 -20.68
N LEU A 151 9.68 8.78 -20.29
CA LEU A 151 10.36 9.94 -19.73
C LEU A 151 10.52 11.04 -20.80
N ILE A 152 9.96 12.23 -20.52
CA ILE A 152 10.07 13.40 -21.43
C ILE A 152 10.99 14.48 -20.90
N ASP A 153 11.18 14.57 -19.58
CA ASP A 153 12.07 15.55 -18.95
C ASP A 153 12.52 15.10 -17.57
N GLN A 154 13.69 15.56 -17.14
CA GLN A 154 14.21 15.33 -15.79
C GLN A 154 14.95 16.56 -15.28
N LYS A 155 14.90 16.80 -13.97
CA LYS A 155 15.59 17.91 -13.31
C LYS A 155 16.20 17.44 -12.01
N HIS A 156 17.43 17.84 -11.77
CA HIS A 156 18.16 17.55 -10.55
C HIS A 156 18.67 18.83 -9.92
N LYS A 157 18.64 18.89 -8.59
CA LYS A 157 19.22 19.98 -7.79
C LYS A 157 19.97 19.40 -6.60
N VAL A 158 21.12 19.98 -6.31
CA VAL A 158 21.92 19.68 -5.11
C VAL A 158 22.21 21.00 -4.41
N GLY A 159 21.84 21.12 -3.13
CA GLY A 159 21.98 22.37 -2.38
C GLY A 159 21.25 23.56 -3.00
N GLY A 160 20.16 23.32 -3.75
CA GLY A 160 19.40 24.34 -4.45
C GLY A 160 19.92 24.72 -5.85
N HIS A 161 21.05 24.20 -6.28
CA HIS A 161 21.66 24.45 -7.59
C HIS A 161 21.31 23.34 -8.58
N ASP A 162 20.96 23.72 -9.83
CA ASP A 162 20.73 22.75 -10.90
C ASP A 162 22.02 21.99 -11.20
N THR A 163 21.92 20.67 -11.35
CA THR A 163 23.04 19.77 -11.64
C THR A 163 22.67 18.83 -12.77
N GLU A 164 23.69 18.29 -13.47
CA GLU A 164 23.46 17.27 -14.49
C GLU A 164 22.90 15.99 -13.87
N PRO A 165 21.96 15.31 -14.56
CA PRO A 165 21.41 14.04 -14.13
C PRO A 165 22.50 12.99 -13.92
N GLY A 166 22.43 12.23 -12.84
CA GLY A 166 23.32 11.11 -12.56
C GLY A 166 24.52 11.40 -11.68
N THR A 167 24.86 12.67 -11.39
CA THR A 167 26.03 13.00 -10.56
C THR A 167 25.86 12.64 -9.07
N HIS A 168 24.62 12.60 -8.58
CA HIS A 168 24.30 12.25 -7.17
C HIS A 168 22.90 11.61 -7.06
N SER A 169 22.35 11.06 -8.15
CA SER A 169 21.02 10.46 -8.16
C SER A 169 21.11 9.02 -7.66
N TRP A 170 20.58 8.76 -6.48
CA TRP A 170 20.41 7.41 -5.97
C TRP A 170 19.27 6.66 -6.68
N ASN A 171 18.37 7.40 -7.34
CA ASN A 171 17.23 6.86 -8.06
C ASN A 171 17.28 7.25 -9.53
N THR A 172 16.97 6.33 -10.40
CA THR A 172 16.78 6.55 -11.84
C THR A 172 15.31 6.80 -12.16
N ALA A 173 15.01 7.33 -13.34
CA ALA A 173 13.63 7.48 -13.79
C ALA A 173 12.88 6.13 -13.81
N ASP A 174 13.56 5.06 -14.19
CA ASP A 174 12.97 3.70 -14.21
C ASP A 174 12.70 3.17 -12.82
N SER A 175 13.59 3.39 -11.83
CA SER A 175 13.33 2.98 -10.45
C SER A 175 12.17 3.75 -9.84
N GLU A 176 12.04 5.06 -10.11
CA GLU A 176 10.91 5.87 -9.66
C GLU A 176 9.59 5.43 -10.30
N LYS A 177 9.62 5.08 -11.60
CA LYS A 177 8.46 4.52 -12.30
C LYS A 177 8.02 3.19 -11.71
N ASN A 178 8.95 2.25 -11.53
CA ASN A 178 8.65 0.94 -10.96
C ASN A 178 8.06 1.06 -9.54
N LEU A 179 8.58 1.97 -8.72
CA LEU A 179 8.02 2.24 -7.40
C LEU A 179 6.62 2.83 -7.48
N ALA A 180 6.40 3.82 -8.36
CA ALA A 180 5.09 4.43 -8.55
C ALA A 180 4.04 3.39 -8.96
N GLU A 181 4.36 2.51 -9.91
CA GLU A 181 3.50 1.41 -10.35
C GLU A 181 3.24 0.41 -9.23
N ALA A 182 4.24 0.08 -8.41
CA ALA A 182 4.06 -0.79 -7.25
C ALA A 182 3.12 -0.16 -6.20
N CYS A 183 3.27 1.14 -5.92
CA CYS A 183 2.37 1.87 -5.02
C CYS A 183 0.93 1.91 -5.56
N LEU A 184 0.76 2.20 -6.87
CA LEU A 184 -0.56 2.20 -7.50
C LEU A 184 -1.22 0.82 -7.39
N LYS A 185 -0.46 -0.25 -7.62
CA LYS A 185 -0.97 -1.61 -7.50
C LYS A 185 -1.41 -1.95 -6.06
N ILE A 186 -0.68 -1.50 -5.04
CA ILE A 186 -1.08 -1.67 -3.63
C ILE A 186 -2.43 -0.96 -3.39
N PHE A 187 -2.59 0.26 -3.91
CA PHE A 187 -3.85 0.99 -3.83
C PHE A 187 -5.00 0.21 -4.49
N GLU A 188 -4.80 -0.26 -5.71
CA GLU A 188 -5.80 -1.04 -6.46
C GLU A 188 -6.17 -2.34 -5.74
N ASP A 189 -5.18 -3.07 -5.23
CA ASP A 189 -5.40 -4.31 -4.47
C ASP A 189 -6.19 -4.03 -3.18
N LEU A 190 -6.01 -2.87 -2.52
CA LEU A 190 -6.75 -2.47 -1.31
C LEU A 190 -8.19 -2.01 -1.62
N MET A 191 -8.37 -1.24 -2.68
CA MET A 191 -9.68 -0.64 -3.02
C MET A 191 -10.57 -1.57 -3.82
N ASN A 192 -10.00 -2.44 -4.64
CA ASN A 192 -10.72 -3.40 -5.47
C ASN A 192 -10.62 -4.78 -4.82
N HIS A 193 -11.51 -5.11 -3.89
CA HIS A 193 -11.61 -6.46 -3.34
C HIS A 193 -11.76 -7.47 -4.49
N GLN A 194 -10.64 -8.08 -4.87
CA GLN A 194 -10.64 -9.09 -5.93
C GLN A 194 -11.38 -10.34 -5.43
N THR A 195 -12.62 -10.50 -5.86
CA THR A 195 -13.45 -11.69 -5.60
C THR A 195 -12.91 -12.98 -6.24
N ASP A 196 -11.87 -12.88 -7.08
CA ASP A 196 -11.33 -14.00 -7.85
C ASP A 196 -10.32 -14.88 -7.09
N LEU A 197 -10.09 -14.64 -5.79
CA LEU A 197 -9.20 -15.47 -5.01
C LEU A 197 -9.86 -16.81 -4.68
N THR A 198 -9.61 -17.81 -5.51
CA THR A 198 -9.96 -19.20 -5.17
C THR A 198 -9.05 -19.70 -4.05
N VAL A 199 -9.65 -20.05 -2.92
CA VAL A 199 -8.95 -20.72 -1.83
C VAL A 199 -9.22 -22.21 -1.94
N LYS A 200 -8.18 -23.00 -2.32
CA LYS A 200 -8.25 -24.48 -2.36
C LYS A 200 -7.66 -25.05 -1.08
N ASP A 201 -8.32 -26.07 -0.54
CA ASP A 201 -7.75 -26.85 0.55
C ASP A 201 -6.48 -27.58 0.05
N ARG A 202 -5.46 -27.66 0.91
CA ARG A 202 -4.20 -28.34 0.57
C ARG A 202 -4.33 -29.86 0.72
N GLU A 203 -3.71 -30.59 -0.17
CA GLU A 203 -3.52 -32.03 0.02
C GLU A 203 -2.33 -32.27 0.96
N ILE A 204 -2.62 -32.78 2.17
CA ILE A 204 -1.61 -33.12 3.17
C ILE A 204 -1.79 -34.59 3.59
N ALA A 205 -0.69 -35.33 3.62
CA ALA A 205 -0.71 -36.76 3.91
C ALA A 205 -1.17 -37.11 5.36
N LYS A 206 -0.98 -36.20 6.31
CA LYS A 206 -1.35 -36.41 7.72
C LYS A 206 -1.90 -35.12 8.32
N VAL A 207 -3.08 -35.19 8.92
CA VAL A 207 -3.74 -34.09 9.61
C VAL A 207 -3.66 -34.34 11.12
N THR A 208 -3.34 -33.31 11.87
CA THR A 208 -3.33 -33.35 13.34
C THR A 208 -4.75 -33.61 13.87
N PRO A 209 -4.93 -34.47 14.90
CA PRO A 209 -6.22 -34.69 15.52
C PRO A 209 -6.87 -33.38 15.99
N LYS A 210 -8.18 -33.25 15.80
CA LYS A 210 -8.93 -32.00 16.08
C LYS A 210 -8.61 -31.43 17.48
N ALA A 211 -8.59 -32.26 18.53
CA ALA A 211 -8.36 -31.79 19.89
C ALA A 211 -6.96 -31.16 20.08
N GLU A 212 -5.93 -31.79 19.48
CA GLU A 212 -4.56 -31.28 19.54
C GLU A 212 -4.43 -30.00 18.70
N ARG A 213 -5.04 -29.96 17.52
CA ARG A 213 -5.07 -28.79 16.65
C ARG A 213 -5.75 -27.60 17.35
N MET A 214 -6.88 -27.82 17.99
CA MET A 214 -7.58 -26.79 18.79
C MET A 214 -6.74 -26.25 19.95
N LYS A 215 -6.00 -27.14 20.64
CA LYS A 215 -5.07 -26.73 21.72
C LYS A 215 -3.94 -25.86 21.14
N TYR A 216 -3.35 -26.28 20.02
CA TYR A 216 -2.31 -25.52 19.31
C TYR A 216 -2.82 -24.13 18.92
N ILE A 217 -3.97 -24.03 18.24
CA ILE A 217 -4.54 -22.75 17.80
C ILE A 217 -4.77 -21.81 18.99
N ARG A 218 -5.38 -22.29 20.07
CA ARG A 218 -5.63 -21.47 21.28
C ARG A 218 -4.34 -20.98 21.92
N SER A 219 -3.32 -21.84 22.01
CA SER A 219 -2.01 -21.46 22.53
C SER A 219 -1.35 -20.40 21.66
N THR A 220 -1.38 -20.58 20.32
CA THR A 220 -0.81 -19.64 19.36
C THR A 220 -1.53 -18.29 19.41
N TYR A 221 -2.87 -18.30 19.54
CA TYR A 221 -3.65 -17.07 19.70
C TYR A 221 -3.28 -16.32 20.98
N SER A 222 -3.18 -17.01 22.11
CA SER A 222 -2.76 -16.38 23.36
C SER A 222 -1.37 -15.76 23.27
N GLN A 223 -0.42 -16.47 22.66
CA GLN A 223 0.94 -15.96 22.45
C GLN A 223 0.95 -14.74 21.49
N ALA A 224 0.14 -14.76 20.44
CA ALA A 224 0.01 -13.62 19.53
C ALA A 224 -0.54 -12.38 20.26
N LYS A 225 -1.59 -12.55 21.09
CA LYS A 225 -2.15 -11.43 21.88
C LYS A 225 -1.14 -10.87 22.89
N GLU A 226 -0.31 -11.70 23.50
CA GLU A 226 0.78 -11.25 24.39
C GLU A 226 1.86 -10.47 23.60
N LYS A 227 2.24 -10.95 22.40
CA LYS A 227 3.17 -10.26 21.52
C LYS A 227 2.63 -8.89 21.12
N ILE A 228 1.36 -8.83 20.69
CA ILE A 228 0.68 -7.57 20.31
C ILE A 228 0.72 -6.58 21.48
N ALA A 229 0.34 -7.02 22.67
CA ALA A 229 0.34 -6.13 23.85
C ALA A 229 1.72 -5.61 24.24
N LYS A 230 2.79 -6.34 23.90
CA LYS A 230 4.18 -5.87 24.05
C LYS A 230 4.57 -4.93 22.92
N ASN A 231 4.22 -5.28 21.69
CA ASN A 231 4.50 -4.46 20.50
C ASN A 231 3.86 -3.07 20.60
N ASP A 232 2.59 -2.99 21.02
CA ASP A 232 1.85 -1.73 21.18
C ASP A 232 2.42 -0.81 22.27
N LYS A 233 3.29 -1.33 23.13
CA LYS A 233 4.00 -0.57 24.17
C LYS A 233 5.47 -0.34 23.84
N SER A 234 5.94 -0.88 22.71
CA SER A 234 7.32 -0.74 22.28
C SER A 234 7.56 0.67 21.75
N GLU A 235 8.77 1.19 22.00
CA GLU A 235 9.25 2.40 21.31
C GLU A 235 9.56 2.12 19.83
N LEU A 236 9.75 0.85 19.49
CA LEU A 236 10.04 0.35 18.14
C LEU A 236 9.03 -0.75 17.79
N PRO A 237 7.77 -0.38 17.47
CA PRO A 237 6.78 -1.36 17.09
C PRO A 237 7.10 -1.97 15.72
N LEU A 238 6.73 -3.25 15.55
CA LEU A 238 6.75 -3.95 14.27
C LEU A 238 5.30 -4.15 13.83
N ASP A 239 4.78 -3.18 13.10
CA ASP A 239 3.42 -3.23 12.57
C ASP A 239 3.26 -2.43 11.28
N VAL A 240 2.22 -2.78 10.52
CA VAL A 240 1.72 -1.95 9.42
C VAL A 240 0.30 -1.54 9.77
N GLN A 241 0.01 -0.25 9.69
CA GLN A 241 -1.32 0.31 9.93
C GLN A 241 -1.83 0.92 8.63
N ILE A 242 -3.04 0.53 8.22
CA ILE A 242 -3.72 1.08 7.04
C ILE A 242 -5.03 1.70 7.49
N VAL A 243 -5.25 2.95 7.17
CA VAL A 243 -6.49 3.66 7.41
C VAL A 243 -7.05 4.12 6.08
N ILE A 244 -8.21 3.60 5.69
CA ILE A 244 -8.93 3.99 4.47
C ILE A 244 -10.12 4.82 4.91
N ARG A 245 -10.21 6.05 4.44
CA ARG A 245 -11.35 6.93 4.64
C ARG A 245 -12.10 7.07 3.33
N ASP A 246 -13.35 6.69 3.36
CA ASP A 246 -14.15 6.51 2.18
C ASP A 246 -15.58 7.01 2.37
N GLN A 247 -16.23 7.35 1.27
CA GLN A 247 -17.64 7.67 1.24
C GLN A 247 -18.25 7.16 -0.07
N THR A 248 -18.86 5.98 -0.01
CA THR A 248 -19.53 5.40 -1.19
C THR A 248 -21.00 5.83 -1.26
N TRP A 249 -21.75 5.58 -0.19
CA TRP A 249 -23.18 5.84 -0.13
C TRP A 249 -23.56 6.23 1.30
N GLY A 250 -23.75 7.49 1.57
CA GLY A 250 -24.18 7.89 2.91
C GLY A 250 -23.05 8.56 3.74
N PRO A 251 -23.00 8.33 5.05
CA PRO A 251 -21.97 8.90 5.90
C PRO A 251 -20.58 8.32 5.59
N PRO A 252 -19.52 9.07 5.93
CA PRO A 252 -18.15 8.58 5.78
C PRO A 252 -17.92 7.26 6.52
N GLU A 253 -17.19 6.37 5.88
CA GLU A 253 -16.76 5.09 6.44
C GLU A 253 -15.25 5.12 6.65
N THR A 254 -14.80 4.43 7.69
CA THR A 254 -13.38 4.26 7.95
C THR A 254 -13.09 2.77 8.14
N THR A 255 -12.15 2.25 7.35
CA THR A 255 -11.59 0.90 7.52
C THR A 255 -10.20 1.03 8.07
N GLU A 256 -9.93 0.37 9.19
CA GLU A 256 -8.61 0.27 9.79
C GLU A 256 -8.13 -1.17 9.73
N LEU A 257 -6.95 -1.39 9.13
CA LEU A 257 -6.25 -2.67 9.13
C LEU A 257 -4.95 -2.52 9.89
N LYS A 258 -4.64 -3.47 10.76
CA LYS A 258 -3.37 -3.51 11.45
C LYS A 258 -2.74 -4.89 11.32
N PHE A 259 -1.54 -4.93 10.78
CA PHE A 259 -0.74 -6.13 10.55
C PHE A 259 0.37 -6.17 11.59
N TYR A 260 0.49 -7.26 12.31
CA TYR A 260 1.59 -7.51 13.24
C TYR A 260 2.49 -8.58 12.67
N PHE A 261 3.78 -8.33 12.65
CA PHE A 261 4.75 -9.22 12.04
C PHE A 261 6.01 -9.43 12.90
N ASP A 262 6.73 -10.49 12.58
CA ASP A 262 8.08 -10.74 13.08
C ASP A 262 9.06 -10.43 11.96
N ALA A 263 10.11 -9.69 12.24
CA ALA A 263 11.26 -9.53 11.37
C ALA A 263 12.31 -10.59 11.72
N VAL A 264 12.66 -11.42 10.75
CA VAL A 264 13.70 -12.46 10.92
C VAL A 264 14.89 -12.07 10.07
N THR A 265 16.03 -11.93 10.72
CA THR A 265 17.27 -11.55 10.07
C THR A 265 18.07 -12.81 9.73
N ASP A 266 18.28 -13.08 8.46
CA ASP A 266 19.16 -14.15 8.00
C ASP A 266 20.46 -13.54 7.45
N GLN A 267 21.60 -13.99 7.97
CA GLN A 267 22.91 -13.59 7.45
C GLN A 267 23.20 -14.38 6.17
N VAL A 268 23.06 -13.74 5.01
CA VAL A 268 23.24 -14.39 3.69
C VAL A 268 24.72 -14.44 3.29
N GLU A 269 25.49 -13.39 3.63
CA GLU A 269 26.93 -13.27 3.44
C GLU A 269 27.55 -12.49 4.62
N PRO A 270 28.88 -12.47 4.83
CA PRO A 270 29.48 -11.78 5.96
C PRO A 270 29.09 -10.30 6.13
N ASP A 271 28.74 -9.63 5.02
CA ASP A 271 28.38 -8.21 4.98
C ASP A 271 26.95 -7.96 4.43
N ALA A 272 26.14 -9.01 4.18
CA ALA A 272 24.78 -8.88 3.66
C ALA A 272 23.77 -9.58 4.58
N VAL A 273 22.80 -8.81 5.02
CA VAL A 273 21.69 -9.25 5.88
C VAL A 273 20.41 -9.19 5.07
N SER A 274 19.69 -10.30 5.02
CA SER A 274 18.32 -10.36 4.51
C SER A 274 17.35 -10.30 5.68
N VAL A 275 16.29 -9.50 5.55
CA VAL A 275 15.22 -9.42 6.54
C VAL A 275 13.95 -9.96 5.91
N ASP A 276 13.42 -11.03 6.49
CA ASP A 276 12.13 -11.59 6.10
C ASP A 276 11.06 -11.19 7.12
N ASN A 277 9.99 -10.57 6.63
CA ASN A 277 8.87 -10.12 7.45
C ASN A 277 7.73 -11.14 7.42
N TYR A 278 7.37 -11.69 8.56
CA TYR A 278 6.34 -12.72 8.73
C TYR A 278 5.12 -12.17 9.46
N CYS A 279 4.06 -11.84 8.73
CA CYS A 279 2.79 -11.47 9.34
C CYS A 279 2.20 -12.65 10.11
N TYR A 280 1.98 -12.48 11.42
CA TYR A 280 1.39 -13.51 12.28
C TYR A 280 -0.04 -13.18 12.72
N PHE A 281 -0.44 -11.90 12.63
CA PHE A 281 -1.76 -11.47 13.05
C PHE A 281 -2.22 -10.23 12.28
N ILE A 282 -3.51 -10.21 11.92
CA ILE A 282 -4.16 -9.03 11.33
C ILE A 282 -5.41 -8.73 12.13
N SER A 283 -5.65 -7.46 12.43
CA SER A 283 -6.94 -6.96 12.88
C SER A 283 -7.54 -6.02 11.85
N GLU A 284 -8.85 -6.06 11.74
CA GLU A 284 -9.65 -5.25 10.83
C GLU A 284 -10.78 -4.58 11.61
N HIS A 285 -11.02 -3.31 11.39
CA HIS A 285 -12.11 -2.57 12.02
C HIS A 285 -12.79 -1.68 10.99
N HIS A 286 -14.08 -1.89 10.80
CA HIS A 286 -14.92 -1.06 9.95
C HIS A 286 -15.81 -0.20 10.82
N HIS A 287 -15.64 1.11 10.72
CA HIS A 287 -16.46 2.11 11.39
C HIS A 287 -17.49 2.67 10.42
N HIS A 288 -18.77 2.41 10.70
CA HIS A 288 -19.90 2.96 9.95
C HIS A 288 -20.47 4.17 10.72
N ASN A 289 -20.10 5.38 10.35
CA ASN A 289 -20.57 6.60 11.00
C ASN A 289 -22.11 6.75 10.89
N ASN A 290 -22.84 6.40 11.94
CA ASN A 290 -24.29 6.60 12.19
C ASN A 290 -25.29 5.71 11.44
N MET A 291 -24.92 4.80 10.56
CA MET A 291 -25.90 4.03 9.78
C MET A 291 -25.73 2.50 9.86
N GLY A 292 -24.70 2.02 10.54
CA GLY A 292 -24.47 0.59 10.69
C GLY A 292 -23.66 0.28 11.94
N PRO A 293 -23.62 -0.98 12.35
CA PRO A 293 -22.77 -1.41 13.43
C PRO A 293 -21.31 -1.45 13.00
N ASP A 294 -20.42 -1.10 13.94
CA ASP A 294 -19.00 -1.33 13.75
C ASP A 294 -18.75 -2.85 13.62
N ASN A 295 -17.99 -3.22 12.61
CA ASN A 295 -17.56 -4.59 12.40
C ASN A 295 -16.07 -4.72 12.75
N TYR A 296 -15.73 -5.84 13.41
CA TYR A 296 -14.37 -6.13 13.80
C TYR A 296 -13.98 -7.55 13.38
N GLY A 297 -12.78 -7.72 12.85
CA GLY A 297 -12.23 -8.99 12.43
C GLY A 297 -10.81 -9.23 12.96
N GLU A 298 -10.45 -10.49 13.14
CA GLU A 298 -9.10 -10.92 13.48
C GLU A 298 -8.72 -12.15 12.65
N TYR A 299 -7.47 -12.19 12.20
CA TYR A 299 -6.90 -13.29 11.42
C TYR A 299 -5.56 -13.69 12.04
N LEU A 300 -5.45 -14.95 12.45
CA LEU A 300 -4.24 -15.53 13.03
C LEU A 300 -3.61 -16.51 12.06
N PHE A 301 -2.32 -16.35 11.82
CA PHE A 301 -1.56 -17.20 10.91
C PHE A 301 -0.58 -18.10 11.68
N ALA A 302 -0.33 -19.28 11.13
CA ALA A 302 0.69 -20.16 11.65
C ALA A 302 2.07 -19.55 11.43
N PRO A 303 2.97 -19.58 12.42
CA PRO A 303 4.33 -19.12 12.30
C PRO A 303 5.02 -19.75 11.08
N LYS A 304 5.72 -18.93 10.26
CA LYS A 304 6.51 -19.30 9.07
C LYS A 304 5.75 -19.85 7.86
N SER A 305 4.49 -20.32 7.99
CA SER A 305 3.77 -20.89 6.84
C SER A 305 2.74 -19.95 6.23
N HIS A 306 2.39 -18.86 6.92
CA HIS A 306 1.32 -17.92 6.56
C HIS A 306 -0.06 -18.59 6.36
N ASP A 307 -0.25 -19.80 6.90
CA ASP A 307 -1.55 -20.47 6.85
C ASP A 307 -2.51 -19.85 7.85
N LEU A 308 -3.69 -19.47 7.40
CA LEU A 308 -4.76 -19.06 8.31
C LEU A 308 -5.14 -20.24 9.22
N ILE A 309 -5.01 -20.07 10.53
CA ILE A 309 -5.35 -21.10 11.52
C ILE A 309 -6.57 -20.75 12.35
N PHE A 310 -6.91 -19.43 12.42
CA PHE A 310 -8.06 -18.95 13.15
C PHE A 310 -8.53 -17.63 12.58
N SER A 311 -9.85 -17.43 12.52
CA SER A 311 -10.44 -16.12 12.35
C SER A 311 -11.55 -15.86 13.38
N TYR A 312 -11.71 -14.60 13.69
CA TYR A 312 -12.77 -14.07 14.55
C TYR A 312 -13.43 -12.90 13.85
N SER A 313 -14.73 -12.87 13.86
CA SER A 313 -15.49 -11.71 13.41
C SER A 313 -16.57 -11.36 14.43
N CYS A 314 -16.81 -10.08 14.59
CA CYS A 314 -17.81 -9.53 15.47
C CYS A 314 -18.49 -8.35 14.80
N GLY A 315 -19.80 -8.31 14.84
CA GLY A 315 -20.61 -7.21 14.33
C GLY A 315 -21.86 -7.04 15.16
N LYS A 316 -22.57 -5.94 14.96
CA LYS A 316 -23.90 -5.72 15.53
C LYS A 316 -24.94 -5.81 14.43
N GLU A 317 -25.98 -6.57 14.62
CA GLU A 317 -27.12 -6.62 13.74
C GLU A 317 -28.40 -6.49 14.56
N GLU A 318 -29.25 -5.53 14.17
CA GLU A 318 -30.50 -5.22 14.91
C GLU A 318 -30.31 -4.92 16.41
N GLY A 319 -29.13 -4.40 16.80
CA GLY A 319 -28.77 -4.09 18.19
C GLY A 319 -28.16 -5.24 18.98
N GLU A 320 -28.13 -6.44 18.41
CA GLU A 320 -27.49 -7.61 19.01
C GLU A 320 -26.06 -7.80 18.52
N THR A 321 -25.15 -8.15 19.42
CA THR A 321 -23.78 -8.50 19.07
C THR A 321 -23.73 -9.92 18.56
N ARG A 322 -23.22 -10.12 17.35
CA ARG A 322 -22.98 -11.42 16.74
C ARG A 322 -21.49 -11.68 16.66
N GLU A 323 -21.07 -12.86 17.09
CA GLU A 323 -19.66 -13.27 17.08
C GLU A 323 -19.52 -14.62 16.39
N TRP A 324 -18.47 -14.74 15.59
CA TRP A 324 -18.08 -15.99 14.94
C TRP A 324 -16.60 -16.27 15.17
N ARG A 325 -16.25 -17.52 15.41
CA ARG A 325 -14.89 -18.01 15.55
C ARG A 325 -14.73 -19.25 14.70
N TYR A 326 -13.81 -19.18 13.74
CA TYR A 326 -13.51 -20.28 12.83
C TYR A 326 -12.11 -20.81 13.12
N TYR A 327 -12.00 -22.12 13.17
CA TYR A 327 -10.76 -22.83 13.45
C TYR A 327 -10.42 -23.71 12.25
N TYR A 328 -9.17 -23.66 11.78
CA TYR A 328 -8.76 -24.32 10.54
C TYR A 328 -7.66 -25.37 10.80
N ASP A 329 -7.73 -26.50 10.06
CA ASP A 329 -6.66 -27.50 10.04
C ASP A 329 -5.50 -27.07 9.13
N GLU A 330 -4.48 -27.92 8.98
CA GLU A 330 -3.30 -27.66 8.16
C GLU A 330 -3.60 -27.59 6.65
N ARG A 331 -4.76 -28.11 6.24
CA ARG A 331 -5.25 -28.02 4.85
C ARG A 331 -5.95 -26.71 4.56
N GLY A 332 -6.26 -25.94 5.61
CA GLY A 332 -7.10 -24.77 5.54
C GLY A 332 -8.61 -25.09 5.62
N LYS A 333 -8.97 -26.35 5.94
CA LYS A 333 -10.37 -26.76 6.12
C LYS A 333 -10.86 -26.29 7.50
N CYS A 334 -12.05 -25.67 7.54
CA CYS A 334 -12.69 -25.33 8.82
C CYS A 334 -13.05 -26.62 9.57
N ILE A 335 -12.55 -26.78 10.80
CA ILE A 335 -12.77 -27.93 11.67
C ILE A 335 -13.72 -27.65 12.82
N GLU A 336 -13.94 -26.38 13.14
CA GLU A 336 -14.89 -25.95 14.17
C GLU A 336 -15.34 -24.52 13.91
N VAL A 337 -16.63 -24.28 14.07
CA VAL A 337 -17.24 -22.94 14.10
C VAL A 337 -17.87 -22.77 15.47
N LYS A 338 -17.65 -21.63 16.10
CA LYS A 338 -18.38 -21.20 17.30
C LYS A 338 -19.07 -19.89 16.97
N SER A 339 -20.39 -19.88 17.03
CA SER A 339 -21.24 -18.72 16.80
C SER A 339 -22.22 -18.56 17.95
N VAL A 340 -22.61 -17.32 18.22
CA VAL A 340 -23.72 -16.97 19.10
C VAL A 340 -25.05 -16.87 18.33
N ALA A 341 -24.97 -16.84 16.97
CA ALA A 341 -26.13 -16.76 16.07
C ALA A 341 -26.27 -18.03 15.22
N GLU A 342 -27.47 -18.24 14.64
CA GLU A 342 -27.70 -19.34 13.70
C GLU A 342 -26.76 -19.30 12.50
N GLU A 343 -26.42 -20.49 11.97
CA GLU A 343 -25.38 -20.68 10.96
C GLU A 343 -25.57 -19.85 9.71
N VAL A 344 -24.63 -18.94 9.45
CA VAL A 344 -24.35 -18.41 8.12
C VAL A 344 -22.86 -18.72 7.83
N ASP A 345 -22.59 -19.35 6.68
CA ASP A 345 -21.23 -19.77 6.29
C ASP A 345 -20.37 -18.57 5.87
N TYR A 346 -19.90 -17.78 6.82
CA TYR A 346 -18.94 -16.69 6.59
C TYR A 346 -17.48 -17.16 6.55
N GLY A 347 -17.17 -18.40 6.91
CA GLY A 347 -15.79 -18.89 6.97
C GLY A 347 -15.07 -18.90 5.61
N PHE A 348 -15.80 -18.88 4.51
CA PHE A 348 -15.23 -18.77 3.17
C PHE A 348 -14.74 -17.32 2.89
N SER A 349 -15.51 -16.32 3.27
CA SER A 349 -15.11 -14.90 3.11
C SER A 349 -13.89 -14.57 3.95
N ASP A 350 -13.77 -15.08 5.18
CA ASP A 350 -12.60 -14.86 6.04
C ASP A 350 -11.31 -15.40 5.43
N LYS A 351 -11.34 -16.56 4.77
CA LYS A 351 -10.17 -17.11 4.06
C LYS A 351 -9.75 -16.24 2.89
N ILE A 352 -10.71 -15.71 2.14
CA ILE A 352 -10.45 -14.81 1.00
C ILE A 352 -9.82 -13.54 1.51
N ASN A 353 -10.40 -12.90 2.53
CA ASN A 353 -9.88 -11.68 3.13
C ASN A 353 -8.48 -11.89 3.70
N ALA A 354 -8.27 -12.94 4.48
CA ALA A 354 -6.96 -13.26 5.04
C ALA A 354 -5.88 -13.42 3.97
N LYS A 355 -6.19 -14.14 2.88
CA LYS A 355 -5.26 -14.33 1.75
C LYS A 355 -4.99 -13.02 1.02
N HIS A 356 -6.02 -12.21 0.83
CA HIS A 356 -5.92 -10.90 0.21
C HIS A 356 -5.02 -9.96 1.03
N TYR A 357 -5.25 -9.87 2.32
CA TYR A 357 -4.44 -9.05 3.22
C TYR A 357 -2.97 -9.49 3.28
N LEU A 358 -2.70 -10.80 3.29
CA LEU A 358 -1.32 -11.29 3.21
C LEU A 358 -0.63 -10.91 1.89
N LYS A 359 -1.37 -10.90 0.78
CA LYS A 359 -0.84 -10.43 -0.51
C LYS A 359 -0.45 -8.96 -0.44
N ILE A 360 -1.30 -8.13 0.17
CA ILE A 360 -1.04 -6.70 0.39
C ILE A 360 0.17 -6.51 1.30
N PHE A 361 0.22 -7.21 2.43
CA PHE A 361 1.36 -7.17 3.35
C PHE A 361 2.67 -7.45 2.62
N LYS A 362 2.71 -8.52 1.83
CA LYS A 362 3.88 -8.87 1.04
C LYS A 362 4.26 -7.77 0.04
N ALA A 363 3.28 -7.24 -0.71
CA ALA A 363 3.53 -6.19 -1.68
C ALA A 363 4.10 -4.90 -1.06
N LEU A 364 3.77 -4.60 0.21
CA LEU A 364 4.31 -3.45 0.94
C LEU A 364 5.81 -3.59 1.23
N PHE A 365 6.30 -4.80 1.46
CA PHE A 365 7.72 -5.05 1.74
C PHE A 365 8.53 -5.41 0.47
N ASP A 366 7.90 -5.99 -0.55
CA ASP A 366 8.56 -6.34 -1.82
C ASP A 366 8.68 -5.15 -2.79
N ARG A 367 8.14 -3.97 -2.45
CA ARG A 367 8.23 -2.79 -3.32
C ARG A 367 9.68 -2.31 -3.48
N PRO A 368 10.10 -1.84 -4.66
CA PRO A 368 11.42 -1.25 -4.84
C PRO A 368 11.54 0.01 -3.98
N MET A 369 12.63 0.14 -3.23
CA MET A 369 12.93 1.32 -2.41
C MET A 369 13.90 2.27 -3.10
#